data_78743ed19de7af9b0005ae52e478c5a0
#
_entry.id   78743ed19de7af9b0005ae52e478c5a0
#
_cell.length_a   1.000
_cell.length_b   1.000
_cell.length_c   1.000
_cell.angle_alpha   90.00
_cell.angle_beta   90.00
_cell.angle_gamma   90.00
#
_symmetry.space_group_name_H-M   'P 1'
#
loop_
_entity.id
_entity.type
_entity.pdbx_description
1 polymer ?
#
loop_
_entity_poly.entity_id
_entity_poly.type
_entity_poly.pdbx_seq_one_letter_code
_entity_poly.pdbx_strand_id
1 'polypeptide(L)'
;MNVYDFDGTIYYPDCVLSFGMWCAIKHPRLWFTFLPKAFFYLTLYILGIMPRYRFERKGFGFLGMVDDLDEQLEKFWDKHEKRISKWYLAQKKPDDLIISASPECIIAPIAKRLGVSYVATEYDREYGVLLNNLMYAKEKARYIFDRGFPVINEFYSDSLSDTPIALCAEKAFYVTHRAQKVSDWPELDRKTLDRVHSKIDTGTDIHLD
;
A
#
# COMPACT_ATOMS: atom_id res chain seq x y z
N MET A 1 19.54 3.46 4.60
CA MET A 1 18.43 3.83 3.67
C MET A 1 17.20 4.21 4.46
N ASN A 2 16.33 5.06 3.93
CA ASN A 2 15.02 5.28 4.52
C ASN A 2 13.98 4.41 3.81
N VAL A 3 12.95 3.99 4.55
CA VAL A 3 11.86 3.13 4.03
C VAL A 3 10.52 3.84 4.23
N TYR A 4 9.71 3.84 3.19
CA TYR A 4 8.43 4.52 3.18
C TYR A 4 7.32 3.57 2.77
N ASP A 5 6.23 3.54 3.52
CA ASP A 5 4.96 3.06 3.01
C ASP A 5 4.45 4.02 1.92
N PHE A 6 3.53 3.57 1.07
CA PHE A 6 3.10 4.36 -0.07
C PHE A 6 1.73 5.02 0.17
N ASP A 7 0.68 4.21 0.26
CA ASP A 7 -0.69 4.69 0.35
C ASP A 7 -1.00 5.27 1.73
N GLY A 8 -1.57 6.49 1.78
CA GLY A 8 -1.79 7.20 3.03
C GLY A 8 -0.53 7.88 3.59
N THR A 9 0.66 7.46 3.14
CA THR A 9 1.97 7.92 3.62
C THR A 9 2.59 8.95 2.69
N ILE A 10 3.09 8.55 1.52
CA ILE A 10 3.68 9.47 0.55
C ILE A 10 2.73 9.85 -0.58
N TYR A 11 1.65 9.10 -0.76
CA TYR A 11 0.59 9.35 -1.71
C TYR A 11 -0.78 9.30 -1.03
N TYR A 12 -1.68 10.22 -1.38
CA TYR A 12 -3.06 10.24 -0.89
C TYR A 12 -4.04 10.56 -2.04
N PRO A 13 -5.18 9.86 -2.11
CA PRO A 13 -5.64 8.76 -1.26
C PRO A 13 -4.95 7.42 -1.61
N ASP A 14 -5.63 6.29 -1.48
CA ASP A 14 -5.16 4.97 -1.91
C ASP A 14 -5.01 4.90 -3.44
N CYS A 15 -3.87 4.37 -3.94
CA CYS A 15 -3.55 4.35 -5.36
C CYS A 15 -4.35 3.28 -6.11
N VAL A 16 -4.64 2.13 -5.49
CA VAL A 16 -5.45 1.06 -6.10
C VAL A 16 -6.87 1.54 -6.31
N LEU A 17 -7.46 2.17 -5.29
CA LEU A 17 -8.79 2.74 -5.38
C LEU A 17 -8.84 3.87 -6.41
N SER A 18 -7.85 4.76 -6.41
CA SER A 18 -7.78 5.88 -7.36
C SER A 18 -7.64 5.38 -8.80
N PHE A 19 -6.80 4.35 -9.02
CA PHE A 19 -6.64 3.75 -10.35
C PHE A 19 -7.86 2.95 -10.77
N GLY A 20 -8.48 2.21 -9.84
CA GLY A 20 -9.75 1.52 -10.10
C GLY A 20 -10.86 2.47 -10.55
N MET A 21 -10.99 3.63 -9.91
CA MET A 21 -11.93 4.69 -10.33
C MET A 21 -11.56 5.28 -11.70
N TRP A 22 -10.27 5.52 -11.95
CA TRP A 22 -9.78 5.95 -13.26
C TRP A 22 -10.19 4.97 -14.36
N CYS A 23 -9.96 3.66 -14.15
CA CYS A 23 -10.33 2.62 -15.08
C CYS A 23 -11.85 2.50 -15.25
N ALA A 24 -12.63 2.62 -14.19
CA ALA A 24 -14.09 2.55 -14.26
C ALA A 24 -14.68 3.66 -15.14
N ILE A 25 -14.11 4.87 -15.11
CA ILE A 25 -14.54 5.98 -15.98
C ILE A 25 -14.24 5.68 -17.45
N LYS A 26 -13.12 5.01 -17.74
CA LYS A 26 -12.66 4.73 -19.11
C LYS A 26 -13.23 3.43 -19.69
N HIS A 27 -13.50 2.47 -18.85
CA HIS A 27 -13.99 1.15 -19.19
C HIS A 27 -15.38 0.90 -18.57
N PRO A 28 -16.48 1.38 -19.18
CA PRO A 28 -17.83 1.29 -18.61
C PRO A 28 -18.27 -0.14 -18.24
N ARG A 29 -17.70 -1.16 -18.89
CA ARG A 29 -17.96 -2.56 -18.56
C ARG A 29 -17.64 -2.90 -17.10
N LEU A 30 -16.67 -2.20 -16.46
CA LEU A 30 -16.31 -2.43 -15.06
C LEU A 30 -17.46 -2.09 -14.09
N TRP A 31 -18.34 -1.16 -14.45
CA TRP A 31 -19.51 -0.83 -13.65
C TRP A 31 -20.45 -2.01 -13.46
N PHE A 32 -20.57 -2.85 -14.47
CA PHE A 32 -21.51 -3.96 -14.46
C PHE A 32 -20.83 -5.30 -14.10
N THR A 33 -19.54 -5.45 -14.35
CA THR A 33 -18.83 -6.72 -14.16
C THR A 33 -18.02 -6.78 -12.87
N PHE A 34 -17.40 -5.66 -12.48
CA PHE A 34 -16.48 -5.62 -11.33
C PHE A 34 -17.07 -4.90 -10.12
N LEU A 35 -17.62 -3.69 -10.26
CA LEU A 35 -18.06 -2.89 -9.11
C LEU A 35 -19.12 -3.57 -8.23
N PRO A 36 -20.13 -4.30 -8.74
CA PRO A 36 -21.06 -5.01 -7.89
C PRO A 36 -20.38 -6.10 -7.03
N LYS A 37 -19.40 -6.79 -7.61
CA LYS A 37 -18.60 -7.80 -6.91
C LYS A 37 -17.69 -7.14 -5.86
N ALA A 38 -17.03 -6.03 -6.22
CA ALA A 38 -16.17 -5.28 -5.30
C ALA A 38 -16.97 -4.79 -4.08
N PHE A 39 -18.18 -4.25 -4.30
CA PHE A 39 -19.08 -3.83 -3.22
C PHE A 39 -19.48 -5.02 -2.32
N PHE A 40 -19.83 -6.16 -2.92
CA PHE A 40 -20.14 -7.38 -2.16
C PHE A 40 -18.94 -7.84 -1.31
N TYR A 41 -17.73 -7.88 -1.88
CA TYR A 41 -16.52 -8.26 -1.14
C TYR A 41 -16.17 -7.26 -0.04
N LEU A 42 -16.35 -5.97 -0.29
CA LEU A 42 -16.17 -4.93 0.72
C LEU A 42 -17.15 -5.14 1.90
N THR A 43 -18.40 -5.47 1.61
CA THR A 43 -19.39 -5.77 2.65
C THR A 43 -18.96 -6.96 3.49
N LEU A 44 -18.51 -8.06 2.86
CA LEU A 44 -18.01 -9.22 3.58
C LEU A 44 -16.78 -8.91 4.44
N TYR A 45 -15.89 -8.04 3.93
CA TYR A 45 -14.71 -7.59 4.67
C TYR A 45 -15.09 -6.74 5.90
N ILE A 46 -15.99 -5.76 5.74
CA ILE A 46 -16.48 -4.92 6.85
C ILE A 46 -17.18 -5.76 7.92
N LEU A 47 -17.92 -6.79 7.52
CA LEU A 47 -18.58 -7.73 8.45
C LEU A 47 -17.61 -8.72 9.12
N GLY A 48 -16.29 -8.66 8.80
CA GLY A 48 -15.29 -9.58 9.34
C GLY A 48 -15.39 -11.03 8.81
N ILE A 49 -16.21 -11.28 7.78
CA ILE A 49 -16.40 -12.63 7.18
C ILE A 49 -15.25 -12.96 6.22
N MET A 50 -14.71 -11.96 5.56
CA MET A 50 -13.63 -12.12 4.58
C MET A 50 -12.32 -11.55 5.14
N PRO A 51 -11.23 -12.34 5.22
CA PRO A 51 -9.94 -11.82 5.66
C PRO A 51 -9.32 -10.89 4.60
N ARG A 52 -8.49 -9.94 5.05
CA ARG A 52 -7.89 -8.89 4.22
C ARG A 52 -7.22 -9.42 2.95
N TYR A 53 -6.38 -10.44 3.04
CA TYR A 53 -5.67 -10.97 1.87
C TYR A 53 -6.61 -11.45 0.75
N ARG A 54 -7.79 -12.00 1.11
CA ARG A 54 -8.81 -12.40 0.13
C ARG A 54 -9.52 -11.19 -0.46
N PHE A 55 -9.81 -10.19 0.37
CA PHE A 55 -10.42 -8.95 -0.07
C PHE A 55 -9.50 -8.23 -1.07
N GLU A 56 -8.24 -8.01 -0.72
CA GLU A 56 -7.24 -7.35 -1.59
C GLU A 56 -7.07 -8.12 -2.91
N ARG A 57 -6.86 -9.44 -2.86
CA ARG A 57 -6.76 -10.27 -4.07
C ARG A 57 -7.98 -10.13 -4.99
N LYS A 58 -9.19 -10.08 -4.41
CA LYS A 58 -10.42 -9.87 -5.19
C LYS A 58 -10.54 -8.43 -5.68
N GLY A 59 -10.09 -7.49 -4.88
CA GLY A 59 -10.01 -6.07 -5.22
C GLY A 59 -9.11 -5.80 -6.42
N PHE A 60 -7.98 -6.51 -6.52
CA PHE A 60 -7.05 -6.38 -7.66
C PHE A 60 -7.59 -6.96 -8.98
N GLY A 61 -8.67 -7.74 -8.93
CA GLY A 61 -9.21 -8.43 -10.11
C GLY A 61 -9.61 -7.54 -11.28
N PHE A 62 -9.83 -6.23 -11.08
CA PHE A 62 -10.09 -5.30 -12.19
C PHE A 62 -8.86 -5.11 -13.10
N LEU A 63 -7.65 -5.33 -12.59
CA LEU A 63 -6.41 -5.20 -13.36
C LEU A 63 -6.37 -6.14 -14.56
N GLY A 64 -6.93 -7.36 -14.43
CA GLY A 64 -7.07 -8.32 -15.52
C GLY A 64 -8.18 -7.98 -16.53
N MET A 65 -8.99 -6.95 -16.24
CA MET A 65 -10.09 -6.50 -17.12
C MET A 65 -9.74 -5.26 -17.96
N VAL A 66 -8.53 -4.75 -17.79
CA VAL A 66 -8.01 -3.55 -18.47
C VAL A 66 -7.01 -4.02 -19.53
N ASP A 67 -7.39 -3.98 -20.80
CA ASP A 67 -6.59 -4.55 -21.91
C ASP A 67 -5.28 -3.76 -22.16
N ASP A 68 -5.30 -2.45 -21.94
CA ASP A 68 -4.20 -1.50 -22.15
C ASP A 68 -3.61 -1.01 -20.82
N LEU A 69 -3.46 -1.91 -19.83
CA LEU A 69 -3.13 -1.59 -18.44
C LEU A 69 -1.90 -0.69 -18.32
N ASP A 70 -0.81 -1.00 -19.00
CA ASP A 70 0.44 -0.26 -18.87
C ASP A 70 0.29 1.18 -19.39
N GLU A 71 -0.42 1.37 -20.50
CA GLU A 71 -0.73 2.70 -21.04
C GLU A 71 -1.65 3.50 -20.07
N GLN A 72 -2.65 2.83 -19.47
CA GLN A 72 -3.54 3.48 -18.50
C GLN A 72 -2.80 3.86 -17.22
N LEU A 73 -1.85 3.05 -16.78
CA LEU A 73 -1.00 3.36 -15.62
C LEU A 73 -0.12 4.59 -15.87
N GLU A 74 0.52 4.68 -17.04
CA GLU A 74 1.31 5.87 -17.38
C GLU A 74 0.44 7.13 -17.42
N LYS A 75 -0.71 7.09 -18.10
CA LYS A 75 -1.66 8.21 -18.15
C LYS A 75 -2.26 8.57 -16.78
N PHE A 76 -2.43 7.58 -15.92
CA PHE A 76 -2.89 7.78 -14.56
C PHE A 76 -1.84 8.56 -13.75
N TRP A 77 -0.59 8.11 -13.80
CA TRP A 77 0.48 8.77 -13.06
C TRP A 77 0.82 10.15 -13.60
N ASP A 78 0.71 10.42 -14.91
CA ASP A 78 0.83 11.77 -15.48
C ASP A 78 -0.08 12.80 -14.78
N LYS A 79 -1.26 12.36 -14.34
CA LYS A 79 -2.21 13.24 -13.64
C LYS A 79 -2.09 13.19 -12.12
N HIS A 80 -1.69 12.05 -11.57
CA HIS A 80 -1.76 11.77 -10.15
C HIS A 80 -0.42 11.91 -9.41
N GLU A 81 0.69 11.89 -10.07
CA GLU A 81 2.03 12.07 -9.49
C GLU A 81 2.14 13.37 -8.67
N LYS A 82 1.45 14.43 -9.05
CA LYS A 82 1.35 15.68 -8.27
C LYS A 82 0.72 15.55 -6.88
N ARG A 83 0.11 14.39 -6.57
CA ARG A 83 -0.44 14.07 -5.25
C ARG A 83 0.59 13.44 -4.31
N ILE A 84 1.79 13.17 -4.80
CA ILE A 84 2.92 12.78 -3.94
C ILE A 84 3.19 13.91 -2.96
N SER A 85 3.37 13.55 -1.70
CA SER A 85 3.53 14.49 -0.59
C SER A 85 4.77 15.36 -0.76
N LYS A 86 4.61 16.68 -0.60
CA LYS A 86 5.70 17.64 -0.78
C LYS A 86 6.85 17.41 0.22
N TRP A 87 6.52 17.00 1.44
CA TRP A 87 7.53 16.70 2.45
C TRP A 87 8.43 15.54 2.02
N TYR A 88 7.84 14.48 1.44
CA TYR A 88 8.60 13.35 0.89
C TYR A 88 9.51 13.81 -0.26
N LEU A 89 8.96 14.55 -1.24
CA LEU A 89 9.74 15.06 -2.38
C LEU A 89 10.92 15.97 -1.96
N ALA A 90 10.78 16.67 -0.82
CA ALA A 90 11.83 17.54 -0.30
C ALA A 90 12.98 16.77 0.37
N GLN A 91 12.76 15.56 0.84
CA GLN A 91 13.77 14.78 1.59
C GLN A 91 14.19 13.47 0.92
N LYS A 92 13.47 13.01 -0.12
CA LYS A 92 13.75 11.73 -0.78
C LYS A 92 15.19 11.61 -1.28
N LYS A 93 15.74 10.42 -1.19
CA LYS A 93 17.10 10.07 -1.63
C LYS A 93 17.05 8.92 -2.64
N PRO A 94 18.08 8.78 -3.50
CA PRO A 94 18.12 7.69 -4.48
C PRO A 94 18.18 6.27 -3.84
N ASP A 95 18.67 6.15 -2.61
CA ASP A 95 18.76 4.91 -1.84
C ASP A 95 17.52 4.61 -0.99
N ASP A 96 16.47 5.42 -1.10
CA ASP A 96 15.19 5.18 -0.43
C ASP A 96 14.47 3.97 -1.02
N LEU A 97 13.66 3.33 -0.18
CA LEU A 97 12.84 2.18 -0.53
C LEU A 97 11.37 2.48 -0.27
N ILE A 98 10.55 2.33 -1.29
CA ILE A 98 9.09 2.26 -1.13
C ILE A 98 8.69 0.81 -0.85
N ILE A 99 7.89 0.56 0.21
CA ILE A 99 7.36 -0.77 0.53
C ILE A 99 5.83 -0.70 0.66
N SER A 100 5.10 -1.34 -0.24
CA SER A 100 3.65 -1.16 -0.36
C SER A 100 2.88 -2.48 -0.48
N ALA A 101 1.70 -2.52 0.12
CA ALA A 101 0.74 -3.62 -0.08
C ALA A 101 0.05 -3.57 -1.45
N SER A 102 0.12 -2.45 -2.15
CA SER A 102 -0.46 -2.27 -3.48
C SER A 102 0.22 -3.13 -4.55
N PRO A 103 -0.47 -3.45 -5.66
CA PRO A 103 0.11 -4.24 -6.75
C PRO A 103 1.34 -3.61 -7.37
N GLU A 104 2.35 -4.43 -7.65
CA GLU A 104 3.61 -4.01 -8.25
C GLU A 104 3.41 -3.18 -9.52
N CYS A 105 2.51 -3.61 -10.41
CA CYS A 105 2.24 -2.92 -11.67
C CYS A 105 1.80 -1.45 -11.47
N ILE A 106 1.17 -1.12 -10.33
CA ILE A 106 0.77 0.25 -10.01
C ILE A 106 1.95 1.03 -9.41
N ILE A 107 2.75 0.40 -8.55
CA ILE A 107 3.85 1.06 -7.84
C ILE A 107 5.09 1.25 -8.72
N ALA A 108 5.41 0.28 -9.58
CA ALA A 108 6.63 0.32 -10.41
C ALA A 108 6.77 1.60 -11.27
N PRO A 109 5.74 2.07 -12.00
CA PRO A 109 5.86 3.26 -12.81
C PRO A 109 6.17 4.52 -11.99
N ILE A 110 5.52 4.69 -10.84
CA ILE A 110 5.75 5.88 -10.00
C ILE A 110 7.08 5.80 -9.26
N ALA A 111 7.50 4.64 -8.77
CA ALA A 111 8.81 4.47 -8.16
C ALA A 111 9.94 4.79 -9.14
N LYS A 112 9.80 4.35 -10.40
CA LYS A 112 10.73 4.69 -11.49
C LYS A 112 10.80 6.20 -11.74
N ARG A 113 9.66 6.90 -11.76
CA ARG A 113 9.59 8.36 -11.93
C ARG A 113 10.25 9.10 -10.75
N LEU A 114 10.07 8.57 -9.54
CA LEU A 114 10.69 9.11 -8.34
C LEU A 114 12.19 8.80 -8.23
N GLY A 115 12.70 7.84 -9.02
CA GLY A 115 14.11 7.41 -9.01
C GLY A 115 14.50 6.67 -7.74
N VAL A 116 13.60 5.86 -7.17
CA VAL A 116 13.80 5.10 -5.93
C VAL A 116 13.48 3.62 -6.14
N SER A 117 14.02 2.77 -5.27
CA SER A 117 13.69 1.35 -5.25
C SER A 117 12.29 1.09 -4.67
N TYR A 118 11.70 -0.04 -5.01
CA TYR A 118 10.40 -0.42 -4.45
C TYR A 118 10.31 -1.93 -4.17
N VAL A 119 9.41 -2.26 -3.25
CA VAL A 119 8.90 -3.60 -2.97
C VAL A 119 7.40 -3.49 -2.87
N ALA A 120 6.68 -4.34 -3.59
CA ALA A 120 5.23 -4.29 -3.67
C ALA A 120 4.63 -5.70 -3.75
N THR A 121 3.31 -5.80 -3.68
CA THR A 121 2.62 -7.08 -3.82
C THR A 121 2.65 -7.52 -5.27
N GLU A 122 3.26 -8.66 -5.54
CA GLU A 122 3.28 -9.26 -6.88
C GLU A 122 1.93 -9.95 -7.15
N TYR A 123 1.24 -9.48 -8.17
CA TYR A 123 -0.07 -9.98 -8.55
C TYR A 123 -0.09 -10.37 -10.02
N ASP A 124 -0.38 -11.67 -10.26
CA ASP A 124 -0.62 -12.16 -11.60
C ASP A 124 -2.04 -11.78 -12.04
N ARG A 125 -2.13 -10.87 -12.98
CA ARG A 125 -3.41 -10.36 -13.50
C ARG A 125 -4.14 -11.35 -14.41
N GLU A 126 -3.40 -12.28 -15.05
CA GLU A 126 -3.98 -13.27 -15.94
C GLU A 126 -4.69 -14.37 -15.14
N TYR A 127 -4.03 -14.88 -14.11
CA TYR A 127 -4.57 -15.94 -13.26
C TYR A 127 -5.32 -15.40 -12.03
N GLY A 128 -5.22 -14.12 -11.73
CA GLY A 128 -5.90 -13.50 -10.60
C GLY A 128 -5.38 -13.98 -9.24
N VAL A 129 -4.08 -14.24 -9.14
CA VAL A 129 -3.43 -14.78 -7.94
C VAL A 129 -2.30 -13.89 -7.46
N LEU A 130 -2.02 -13.92 -6.16
CA LEU A 130 -0.83 -13.32 -5.59
C LEU A 130 0.35 -14.27 -5.81
N LEU A 131 1.45 -13.76 -6.36
CA LEU A 131 2.69 -14.51 -6.60
C LEU A 131 3.58 -14.52 -5.35
N ASN A 132 3.45 -13.51 -4.49
CA ASN A 132 4.06 -13.46 -3.18
C ASN A 132 2.99 -13.23 -2.09
N ASN A 133 3.41 -13.17 -0.82
CA ASN A 133 2.52 -12.73 0.24
C ASN A 133 2.15 -11.25 0.02
N LEU A 134 0.93 -10.89 0.42
CA LEU A 134 0.53 -9.48 0.46
C LEU A 134 1.56 -8.71 1.29
N MET A 135 2.18 -7.68 0.69
CA MET A 135 3.25 -6.88 1.32
C MET A 135 2.67 -5.94 2.40
N TYR A 136 2.15 -6.56 3.45
CA TYR A 136 1.40 -5.93 4.52
C TYR A 136 1.92 -6.33 5.89
N ALA A 137 1.96 -5.39 6.82
CA ALA A 137 2.29 -5.59 8.23
C ALA A 137 3.62 -6.36 8.42
N LYS A 138 3.57 -7.53 9.07
CA LYS A 138 4.75 -8.37 9.34
C LYS A 138 5.49 -8.84 8.09
N GLU A 139 4.81 -8.96 6.95
CA GLU A 139 5.48 -9.37 5.70
C GLU A 139 6.44 -8.29 5.18
N LYS A 140 6.17 -7.01 5.44
CA LYS A 140 7.12 -5.92 5.16
C LYS A 140 8.42 -6.10 5.94
N ALA A 141 8.32 -6.33 7.26
CA ALA A 141 9.49 -6.54 8.11
C ALA A 141 10.24 -7.82 7.73
N ARG A 142 9.50 -8.92 7.50
CA ARG A 142 10.06 -10.19 7.06
C ARG A 142 10.82 -10.06 5.75
N TYR A 143 10.25 -9.39 4.75
CA TYR A 143 10.89 -9.19 3.45
C TYR A 143 12.23 -8.48 3.59
N ILE A 144 12.28 -7.40 4.38
CA ILE A 144 13.50 -6.64 4.65
C ILE A 144 14.55 -7.53 5.32
N PHE A 145 14.15 -8.29 6.34
CA PHE A 145 15.04 -9.16 7.10
C PHE A 145 15.58 -10.32 6.25
N ASP A 146 14.71 -11.07 5.57
CA ASP A 146 15.07 -12.26 4.80
C ASP A 146 15.97 -11.93 3.59
N ARG A 147 15.90 -10.72 3.06
CA ARG A 147 16.72 -10.25 1.95
C ARG A 147 18.01 -9.56 2.37
N GLY A 148 18.26 -9.41 3.68
CA GLY A 148 19.47 -8.79 4.20
C GLY A 148 19.63 -7.33 3.77
N PHE A 149 18.52 -6.58 3.72
CA PHE A 149 18.57 -5.14 3.43
C PHE A 149 19.44 -4.41 4.47
N PRO A 150 20.05 -3.27 4.09
CA PRO A 150 20.80 -2.45 5.03
C PRO A 150 19.92 -1.95 6.18
N VAL A 151 20.56 -1.45 7.23
CA VAL A 151 19.87 -0.85 8.38
C VAL A 151 18.88 0.22 7.89
N ILE A 152 17.64 0.14 8.37
CA ILE A 152 16.62 1.15 8.12
C ILE A 152 16.92 2.32 9.05
N ASN A 153 17.35 3.46 8.49
CA ASN A 153 17.59 4.66 9.29
C ASN A 153 16.27 5.28 9.74
N GLU A 154 15.35 5.49 8.79
CA GLU A 154 14.04 6.07 9.06
C GLU A 154 12.95 5.28 8.36
N PHE A 155 11.84 5.06 9.06
CA PHE A 155 10.64 4.43 8.53
C PHE A 155 9.44 5.35 8.67
N TYR A 156 8.60 5.41 7.63
CA TYR A 156 7.42 6.27 7.57
C TYR A 156 6.19 5.45 7.16
N SER A 157 5.10 5.54 7.93
CA SER A 157 3.82 4.91 7.61
C SER A 157 2.65 5.63 8.28
N ASP A 158 1.47 5.52 7.69
CA ASP A 158 0.20 6.00 8.25
C ASP A 158 -0.55 4.91 9.04
N SER A 159 -0.02 3.68 9.07
CA SER A 159 -0.68 2.53 9.68
C SER A 159 0.10 1.90 10.83
N LEU A 160 -0.53 1.72 11.98
CA LEU A 160 0.04 0.95 13.09
C LEU A 160 0.23 -0.53 12.77
N SER A 161 -0.39 -1.04 11.72
CA SER A 161 -0.13 -2.41 11.23
C SER A 161 1.33 -2.61 10.81
N ASP A 162 2.03 -1.52 10.48
CA ASP A 162 3.45 -1.52 10.12
C ASP A 162 4.39 -1.43 11.35
N THR A 163 3.86 -1.52 12.58
CA THR A 163 4.69 -1.57 13.80
C THR A 163 5.83 -2.59 13.71
N PRO A 164 5.65 -3.81 13.15
CA PRO A 164 6.76 -4.75 13.04
C PRO A 164 7.99 -4.21 12.28
N ILE A 165 7.78 -3.47 11.19
CA ILE A 165 8.90 -2.85 10.47
C ILE A 165 9.37 -1.56 11.13
N ALA A 166 8.46 -0.78 11.73
CA ALA A 166 8.81 0.41 12.50
C ALA A 166 9.79 0.12 13.64
N LEU A 167 9.63 -1.03 14.32
CA LEU A 167 10.53 -1.48 15.38
C LEU A 167 11.92 -1.94 14.87
N CYS A 168 12.08 -2.17 13.56
CA CYS A 168 13.35 -2.51 12.93
C CYS A 168 14.15 -1.28 12.46
N ALA A 169 13.56 -0.09 12.51
CA ALA A 169 14.20 1.16 12.09
C ALA A 169 14.88 1.87 13.28
N GLU A 170 15.95 2.64 13.01
CA GLU A 170 16.56 3.50 14.02
C GLU A 170 15.60 4.59 14.50
N LYS A 171 14.78 5.10 13.56
CA LYS A 171 13.68 6.04 13.87
C LYS A 171 12.45 5.68 13.05
N ALA A 172 11.29 5.79 13.65
CA ALA A 172 10.03 5.59 12.95
C ALA A 172 9.13 6.81 13.10
N PHE A 173 8.38 7.11 12.03
CA PHE A 173 7.51 8.27 11.94
C PHE A 173 6.11 7.86 11.50
N TYR A 174 5.12 8.44 12.17
CA TYR A 174 3.71 8.22 11.86
C TYR A 174 3.16 9.38 11.03
N VAL A 175 2.52 9.05 9.91
CA VAL A 175 2.01 10.04 8.96
C VAL A 175 0.49 10.13 9.05
N THR A 176 -0.03 11.34 9.15
CA THR A 176 -1.47 11.60 9.31
C THR A 176 -1.95 12.71 8.38
N HIS A 177 -3.22 13.11 8.52
CA HIS A 177 -3.80 14.23 7.80
C HIS A 177 -3.63 14.15 6.28
N ARG A 178 -4.00 13.00 5.70
CA ARG A 178 -3.93 12.77 4.26
C ARG A 178 -2.50 12.91 3.72
N ALA A 179 -1.56 12.23 4.37
CA ALA A 179 -0.14 12.24 4.02
C ALA A 179 0.55 13.63 4.11
N GLN A 180 0.08 14.51 5.00
CA GLN A 180 0.61 15.87 5.10
C GLN A 180 1.35 16.17 6.41
N LYS A 181 1.08 15.41 7.48
CA LYS A 181 1.68 15.65 8.80
C LYS A 181 2.51 14.43 9.22
N VAL A 182 3.77 14.67 9.50
CA VAL A 182 4.72 13.69 10.03
C VAL A 182 4.92 13.96 11.53
N SER A 183 4.87 12.92 12.33
CA SER A 183 5.15 12.94 13.77
C SER A 183 5.97 11.71 14.16
N ASP A 184 6.54 11.69 15.35
CA ASP A 184 7.21 10.51 15.85
C ASP A 184 6.23 9.32 15.93
N TRP A 185 6.77 8.10 15.80
CA TRP A 185 5.96 6.89 15.96
C TRP A 185 5.38 6.86 17.37
N PRO A 186 4.07 6.58 17.53
CA PRO A 186 3.44 6.63 18.83
C PRO A 186 4.01 5.57 19.77
N GLU A 187 4.17 5.92 21.04
CA GLU A 187 4.43 4.94 22.08
C GLU A 187 3.20 4.03 22.23
N LEU A 188 3.40 2.73 22.01
CA LEU A 188 2.33 1.76 22.09
C LEU A 188 2.38 1.04 23.43
N ASP A 189 1.33 1.21 24.23
CA ASP A 189 1.14 0.41 25.43
C ASP A 189 0.87 -1.07 25.07
N ARG A 190 1.06 -1.95 26.04
CA ARG A 190 0.89 -3.40 25.84
C ARG A 190 -0.50 -3.76 25.28
N LYS A 191 -1.55 -3.08 25.72
CA LYS A 191 -2.93 -3.31 25.27
C LYS A 191 -3.09 -2.93 23.79
N THR A 192 -2.49 -1.83 23.38
CA THR A 192 -2.50 -1.38 21.98
C THR A 192 -1.68 -2.32 21.11
N LEU A 193 -0.51 -2.78 21.58
CA LEU A 193 0.30 -3.79 20.87
C LEU A 193 -0.46 -5.10 20.68
N ASP A 194 -1.11 -5.62 21.72
CA ASP A 194 -1.93 -6.84 21.64
C ASP A 194 -3.08 -6.66 20.65
N ARG A 195 -3.71 -5.48 20.63
CA ARG A 195 -4.76 -5.13 19.68
C ARG A 195 -4.22 -5.03 18.26
N VAL A 196 -3.05 -4.42 18.05
CA VAL A 196 -2.37 -4.36 16.75
C VAL A 196 -2.07 -5.78 16.26
N HIS A 197 -1.46 -6.62 17.08
CA HIS A 197 -1.14 -8.00 16.72
C HIS A 197 -2.39 -8.81 16.37
N SER A 198 -3.46 -8.74 17.18
CA SER A 198 -4.71 -9.47 16.90
C SER A 198 -5.36 -9.02 15.60
N LYS A 199 -5.28 -7.74 15.26
CA LYS A 199 -5.84 -7.20 14.01
C LYS A 199 -4.94 -7.48 12.79
N ILE A 200 -3.62 -7.51 12.95
CA ILE A 200 -2.71 -8.01 11.92
C ILE A 200 -3.06 -9.44 11.55
N ASP A 201 -3.32 -10.30 12.52
CA ASP A 201 -3.68 -11.70 12.28
C ASP A 201 -5.06 -11.83 11.60
N THR A 202 -5.98 -10.92 11.83
CA THR A 202 -7.28 -10.82 11.13
C THR A 202 -7.22 -10.01 9.84
N GLY A 203 -6.08 -9.34 9.56
CA GLY A 203 -5.88 -8.53 8.36
C GLY A 203 -6.66 -7.22 8.36
N THR A 204 -6.85 -6.58 9.52
CA THR A 204 -7.56 -5.29 9.64
C THR A 204 -6.58 -4.18 9.97
N ASP A 205 -6.60 -3.08 9.22
CA ASP A 205 -5.77 -1.91 9.51
C ASP A 205 -6.18 -1.17 10.77
N ILE A 206 -5.20 -0.53 11.39
CA ILE A 206 -5.40 0.34 12.55
C ILE A 206 -4.77 1.70 12.23
N HIS A 207 -5.63 2.72 12.21
CA HIS A 207 -5.22 4.11 12.16
C HIS A 207 -5.50 4.76 13.53
N LEU A 208 -4.67 5.72 13.90
CA LEU A 208 -4.96 6.65 15.01
C LEU A 208 -5.72 7.83 14.41
N ASP A 209 -6.90 8.10 14.93
CA ASP A 209 -7.72 9.26 14.57
C ASP A 209 -7.07 10.59 15.02
#